data_787086a98c88dd6a422899a0434ae767
#
_entry.id   787086a98c88dd6a422899a0434ae767
#
_cell.length_a   1.000
_cell.length_b   1.000
_cell.length_c   1.000
_cell.angle_alpha   90.00
_cell.angle_beta   90.00
_cell.angle_gamma   90.00
#
_symmetry.space_group_name_H-M   'P 1'
#
loop_
_entity.id
_entity.type
_entity.pdbx_description
1 polymer ?
#
loop_
_entity_poly.entity_id
_entity_poly.type
_entity_poly.pdbx_seq_one_letter_code
_entity_poly.pdbx_strand_id
1 'polypeptide(L)'
;KVFREERQRTVMICVDVGVHMNFGTRGTFKSILAAQVAALLGWAASENHDKLGGILFGDPTGIRYFQASNSRRSLWQLLRSLSDIAEKPCTDSDPLLTTMDKLIHGTPTGGLIFLLADMSQEIKGIEQRLGHLIQRHEVVLIPIDDIADKEMPAMGKMIFSDMSGRE
;
A
#
# COMPACT_ATOMS: atom_id res chain seq x y z
N LYS A 1 4.99 25.46 33.62
CA LYS A 1 5.53 24.51 32.63
C LYS A 1 4.36 23.76 32.04
N VAL A 2 3.97 24.09 30.81
CA VAL A 2 2.94 23.35 30.08
C VAL A 2 3.64 22.13 29.50
N PHE A 3 3.40 20.96 30.03
CA PHE A 3 3.80 19.69 29.43
C PHE A 3 2.90 19.49 28.22
N ARG A 4 3.43 19.68 27.02
CA ARG A 4 2.81 19.22 25.79
C ARG A 4 3.05 17.71 25.75
N GLU A 5 2.04 16.92 26.07
CA GLU A 5 2.06 15.47 25.88
C GLU A 5 2.07 15.22 24.37
N GLU A 6 3.24 14.98 23.82
CA GLU A 6 3.36 14.51 22.43
C GLU A 6 2.80 13.09 22.38
N ARG A 7 1.53 12.96 22.04
CA ARG A 7 0.92 11.65 21.80
C ARG A 7 1.53 11.06 20.55
N GLN A 8 2.38 10.06 20.75
CA GLN A 8 2.90 9.25 19.64
C GLN A 8 1.72 8.65 18.88
N ARG A 9 1.60 9.01 17.62
CA ARG A 9 0.56 8.50 16.72
C ARG A 9 0.98 7.15 16.16
N THR A 10 0.01 6.28 15.91
CA THR A 10 0.25 5.07 15.12
C THR A 10 0.08 5.39 13.65
N VAL A 11 1.12 5.19 12.86
CA VAL A 11 1.14 5.34 11.41
C VAL A 11 1.24 3.96 10.78
N MET A 12 0.26 3.61 9.93
CA MET A 12 0.24 2.37 9.17
C MET A 12 0.42 2.68 7.69
N ILE A 13 1.43 2.06 7.06
CA ILE A 13 1.68 2.19 5.62
C ILE A 13 1.30 0.88 4.95
N CYS A 14 0.24 0.90 4.15
CA CYS A 14 -0.28 -0.26 3.45
C CYS A 14 0.05 -0.13 1.98
N VAL A 15 0.78 -1.10 1.43
CA VAL A 15 1.31 -1.03 0.06
C VAL A 15 0.89 -2.27 -0.72
N ASP A 16 0.30 -2.02 -1.86
CA ASP A 16 0.05 -3.04 -2.86
C ASP A 16 1.38 -3.45 -3.51
N VAL A 17 1.70 -4.73 -3.41
CA VAL A 17 2.88 -5.36 -4.01
C VAL A 17 2.50 -6.46 -4.99
N GLY A 18 1.26 -6.45 -5.47
CA GLY A 18 0.76 -7.41 -6.44
C GLY A 18 1.50 -7.32 -7.77
N VAL A 19 1.43 -8.39 -8.55
CA VAL A 19 2.15 -8.48 -9.82
C VAL A 19 1.73 -7.39 -10.83
N HIS A 20 0.49 -6.89 -10.77
CA HIS A 20 0.01 -5.78 -11.58
C HIS A 20 0.73 -4.45 -11.29
N MET A 21 1.38 -4.34 -10.12
CA MET A 21 2.23 -3.21 -9.80
C MET A 21 3.59 -3.24 -10.53
N ASN A 22 3.95 -4.37 -11.15
CA ASN A 22 5.18 -4.51 -11.97
C ASN A 22 4.95 -4.02 -13.40
N PHE A 23 4.17 -2.97 -13.55
CA PHE A 23 3.87 -2.30 -14.81
C PHE A 23 4.24 -0.82 -14.72
N GLY A 24 4.68 -0.26 -15.85
CA GLY A 24 4.98 1.17 -15.99
C GLY A 24 5.45 1.49 -17.40
N THR A 25 4.89 2.56 -17.99
CA THR A 25 5.19 2.98 -19.36
C THR A 25 6.20 4.12 -19.45
N ARG A 26 6.47 4.82 -18.36
CA ARG A 26 7.38 5.99 -18.33
C ARG A 26 8.44 5.86 -17.23
N GLY A 27 9.49 5.10 -17.53
CA GLY A 27 10.75 5.13 -16.78
C GLY A 27 10.79 4.38 -15.46
N THR A 28 9.64 4.07 -14.82
CA THR A 28 9.62 3.29 -13.57
C THR A 28 8.33 2.46 -13.44
N PHE A 29 8.40 1.36 -12.71
CA PHE A 29 7.22 0.55 -12.38
C PHE A 29 6.41 1.17 -11.24
N LYS A 30 5.10 0.92 -11.21
CA LYS A 30 4.21 1.33 -10.12
C LYS A 30 4.72 0.84 -8.75
N SER A 31 5.24 -0.39 -8.69
CA SER A 31 5.84 -0.97 -7.49
C SER A 31 7.03 -0.16 -6.94
N ILE A 32 7.90 0.34 -7.83
CA ILE A 32 9.04 1.18 -7.43
C ILE A 32 8.54 2.53 -6.91
N LEU A 33 7.58 3.14 -7.59
CA LEU A 33 6.99 4.41 -7.14
C LEU A 33 6.31 4.25 -5.78
N ALA A 34 5.53 3.18 -5.59
CA ALA A 34 4.89 2.88 -4.31
C ALA A 34 5.92 2.68 -3.18
N ALA A 35 7.02 1.96 -3.47
CA ALA A 35 8.11 1.77 -2.51
C ALA A 35 8.81 3.08 -2.13
N GLN A 36 9.04 3.98 -3.11
CA GLN A 36 9.62 5.31 -2.86
C GLN A 36 8.72 6.16 -1.98
N VAL A 37 7.41 6.21 -2.27
CA VAL A 37 6.43 6.95 -1.47
C VAL A 37 6.35 6.36 -0.06
N ALA A 38 6.27 5.04 0.07
CA ALA A 38 6.26 4.36 1.37
C ALA A 38 7.52 4.65 2.19
N ALA A 39 8.70 4.71 1.54
CA ALA A 39 9.95 5.06 2.19
C ALA A 39 9.94 6.49 2.74
N LEU A 40 9.47 7.46 1.95
CA LEU A 40 9.37 8.86 2.37
C LEU A 40 8.40 9.03 3.55
N LEU A 41 7.22 8.40 3.48
CA LEU A 41 6.23 8.43 4.56
C LEU A 41 6.75 7.77 5.84
N GLY A 42 7.39 6.60 5.69
CA GLY A 42 7.97 5.87 6.81
C GLY A 42 9.12 6.63 7.47
N TRP A 43 9.94 7.31 6.68
CA TRP A 43 10.99 8.19 7.19
C TRP A 43 10.40 9.37 7.96
N ALA A 44 9.40 10.06 7.39
CA ALA A 44 8.72 11.17 8.05
C ALA A 44 8.07 10.75 9.39
N ALA A 45 7.40 9.60 9.44
CA ALA A 45 6.84 9.06 10.67
C ALA A 45 7.93 8.76 11.72
N SER A 46 9.07 8.20 11.27
CA SER A 46 10.22 7.92 12.16
C SER A 46 10.84 9.20 12.74
N GLU A 47 10.98 10.25 11.95
CA GLU A 47 11.50 11.55 12.41
C GLU A 47 10.55 12.24 13.40
N ASN A 48 9.25 12.05 13.24
CA ASN A 48 8.22 12.54 14.16
C ASN A 48 8.06 11.66 15.42
N HIS A 49 8.89 10.64 15.58
CA HIS A 49 8.81 9.69 16.69
C HIS A 49 7.48 8.94 16.80
N ASP A 50 6.73 8.82 15.70
CA ASP A 50 5.50 8.06 15.63
C ASP A 50 5.77 6.54 15.64
N LYS A 51 4.75 5.76 16.04
CA LYS A 51 4.80 4.30 15.92
C LYS A 51 4.51 3.91 14.47
N LEU A 52 5.52 3.36 13.80
CA LEU A 52 5.40 2.92 12.42
C LEU A 52 5.12 1.43 12.33
N GLY A 53 4.06 1.07 11.63
CA GLY A 53 3.75 -0.27 11.19
C GLY A 53 3.39 -0.29 9.70
N GLY A 54 3.06 -1.45 9.18
CA GLY A 54 2.67 -1.56 7.77
C GLY A 54 2.02 -2.87 7.39
N ILE A 55 1.45 -2.88 6.20
CA ILE A 55 0.91 -4.08 5.56
C ILE A 55 1.35 -4.08 4.11
N LEU A 56 1.93 -5.20 3.65
CA LEU A 56 2.12 -5.47 2.23
C LEU A 56 1.08 -6.50 1.80
N PHE A 57 0.35 -6.21 0.75
CA PHE A 57 -0.72 -7.06 0.24
C PHE A 57 -0.62 -7.27 -1.28
N GLY A 58 -1.31 -8.27 -1.81
CA GLY A 58 -1.17 -8.66 -3.22
C GLY A 58 -0.01 -9.61 -3.50
N ASP A 59 0.75 -10.00 -2.49
CA ASP A 59 1.83 -10.99 -2.57
C ASP A 59 1.23 -12.42 -2.64
N PRO A 60 1.75 -13.34 -3.48
CA PRO A 60 1.29 -14.72 -3.56
C PRO A 60 1.45 -15.51 -2.25
N THR A 61 2.34 -15.08 -1.36
CA THR A 61 2.52 -15.68 -0.03
C THR A 61 1.51 -15.16 0.99
N GLY A 62 0.64 -14.24 0.60
CA GLY A 62 -0.37 -13.61 1.44
C GLY A 62 0.04 -12.25 2.00
N ILE A 63 -0.74 -11.77 2.95
CA ILE A 63 -0.52 -10.45 3.55
C ILE A 63 0.61 -10.50 4.57
N ARG A 64 1.61 -9.64 4.40
CA ARG A 64 2.71 -9.43 5.35
C ARG A 64 2.37 -8.25 6.27
N TYR A 65 2.21 -8.52 7.55
CA TYR A 65 1.88 -7.52 8.57
C TYR A 65 3.10 -7.16 9.42
N PHE A 66 3.37 -5.88 9.57
CA PHE A 66 4.42 -5.32 10.41
C PHE A 66 3.79 -4.54 11.54
N GLN A 67 4.01 -5.01 12.76
CA GLN A 67 3.44 -4.37 13.96
C GLN A 67 4.02 -2.99 14.16
N ALA A 68 3.16 -2.02 14.51
CA ALA A 68 3.58 -0.65 14.77
C ALA A 68 4.50 -0.56 15.99
N SER A 69 5.66 0.05 15.82
CA SER A 69 6.63 0.31 16.89
C SER A 69 7.43 1.58 16.62
N ASN A 70 8.04 2.15 17.67
CA ASN A 70 8.90 3.35 17.58
C ASN A 70 10.31 3.02 17.08
N SER A 71 10.54 1.79 16.67
CA SER A 71 11.86 1.32 16.28
C SER A 71 12.17 1.63 14.81
N ARG A 72 13.31 2.23 14.52
CA ARG A 72 13.86 2.30 13.16
C ARG A 72 13.94 0.92 12.49
N ARG A 73 13.97 -0.14 13.28
CA ARG A 73 13.93 -1.51 12.79
C ARG A 73 12.64 -1.80 12.02
N SER A 74 11.48 -1.28 12.46
CA SER A 74 10.20 -1.46 11.75
C SER A 74 10.25 -0.83 10.35
N LEU A 75 10.82 0.38 10.23
CA LEU A 75 11.04 1.01 8.95
C LEU A 75 11.93 0.16 8.04
N TRP A 76 13.06 -0.31 8.55
CA TRP A 76 13.97 -1.15 7.77
C TRP A 76 13.36 -2.48 7.34
N GLN A 77 12.56 -3.11 8.20
CA GLN A 77 11.84 -4.33 7.87
C GLN A 77 10.83 -4.10 6.74
N LEU A 78 10.06 -3.01 6.82
CA LEU A 78 9.11 -2.62 5.77
C LEU A 78 9.83 -2.38 4.44
N LEU A 79 10.87 -1.54 4.44
CA LEU A 79 11.61 -1.19 3.22
C LEU A 79 12.30 -2.40 2.58
N ARG A 80 12.91 -3.25 3.39
CA ARG A 80 13.52 -4.49 2.90
C ARG A 80 12.49 -5.41 2.24
N SER A 81 11.29 -5.49 2.83
CA SER A 81 10.23 -6.33 2.28
C SER A 81 9.62 -5.78 1.00
N LEU A 82 9.68 -4.45 0.79
CA LEU A 82 9.29 -3.81 -0.46
C LEU A 82 10.26 -4.08 -1.62
N SER A 83 11.52 -4.43 -1.33
CA SER A 83 12.48 -4.81 -2.37
C SER A 83 12.31 -6.26 -2.85
N ASP A 84 11.51 -7.05 -2.15
CA ASP A 84 11.27 -8.46 -2.44
C ASP A 84 9.87 -8.62 -3.08
N ILE A 85 9.77 -8.18 -4.34
CA ILE A 85 8.50 -8.09 -5.07
C ILE A 85 8.17 -9.44 -5.72
N ALA A 86 6.92 -9.86 -5.59
CA ALA A 86 6.42 -11.09 -6.15
C ALA A 86 6.34 -11.06 -7.69
N GLU A 87 6.81 -12.12 -8.33
CA GLU A 87 6.65 -12.33 -9.77
C GLU A 87 5.36 -13.12 -10.12
N LYS A 88 4.64 -13.61 -9.11
CA LYS A 88 3.46 -14.47 -9.29
C LYS A 88 2.19 -13.79 -8.79
N PRO A 89 1.03 -14.09 -9.40
CA PRO A 89 -0.25 -13.57 -8.94
C PRO A 89 -0.58 -14.00 -7.52
N CYS A 90 -1.27 -13.13 -6.78
CA CYS A 90 -1.83 -13.45 -5.48
C CYS A 90 -3.00 -14.45 -5.62
N THR A 91 -3.15 -15.32 -4.64
CA THR A 91 -4.28 -16.28 -4.57
C THR A 91 -5.52 -15.68 -3.91
N ASP A 92 -5.38 -14.56 -3.19
CA ASP A 92 -6.51 -13.81 -2.62
C ASP A 92 -7.23 -13.06 -3.74
N SER A 93 -8.55 -13.21 -3.84
CA SER A 93 -9.37 -12.52 -4.85
C SER A 93 -9.44 -11.02 -4.62
N ASP A 94 -9.40 -10.58 -3.34
CA ASP A 94 -9.58 -9.20 -2.95
C ASP A 94 -8.60 -8.78 -1.84
N PRO A 95 -7.29 -8.75 -2.11
CA PRO A 95 -6.27 -8.52 -1.09
C PRO A 95 -6.37 -7.15 -0.43
N LEU A 96 -6.89 -6.14 -1.14
CA LEU A 96 -7.15 -4.81 -0.60
C LEU A 96 -8.26 -4.85 0.46
N LEU A 97 -9.37 -5.51 0.18
CA LEU A 97 -10.47 -5.65 1.14
C LEU A 97 -10.05 -6.42 2.38
N THR A 98 -9.31 -7.51 2.19
CA THR A 98 -8.73 -8.29 3.30
C THR A 98 -7.79 -7.44 4.16
N THR A 99 -7.01 -6.55 3.53
CA THR A 99 -6.14 -5.60 4.23
C THR A 99 -6.93 -4.60 5.05
N MET A 100 -8.00 -4.03 4.49
CA MET A 100 -8.89 -3.10 5.21
C MET A 100 -9.52 -3.76 6.43
N ASP A 101 -10.00 -5.00 6.31
CA ASP A 101 -10.55 -5.76 7.42
C ASP A 101 -9.52 -5.99 8.53
N LYS A 102 -8.25 -6.27 8.18
CA LYS A 102 -7.16 -6.36 9.16
C LYS A 102 -6.86 -5.03 9.85
N LEU A 103 -6.91 -3.91 9.12
CA LEU A 103 -6.71 -2.58 9.68
C LEU A 103 -7.82 -2.20 10.67
N ILE A 104 -9.08 -2.48 10.33
CA ILE A 104 -10.25 -2.20 11.19
C ILE A 104 -10.10 -2.87 12.56
N HIS A 105 -9.59 -4.10 12.59
CA HIS A 105 -9.48 -4.90 13.80
C HIS A 105 -8.12 -4.77 14.52
N GLY A 106 -7.05 -4.49 13.78
CA GLY A 106 -5.67 -4.56 14.27
C GLY A 106 -5.04 -3.21 14.61
N THR A 107 -5.62 -2.08 14.18
CA THR A 107 -5.03 -0.75 14.40
C THR A 107 -5.70 -0.04 15.57
N PRO A 108 -4.94 0.49 16.55
CA PRO A 108 -5.50 1.31 17.62
C PRO A 108 -6.19 2.56 17.07
N THR A 109 -7.34 2.92 17.61
CA THR A 109 -8.13 4.09 17.21
C THR A 109 -7.30 5.39 17.24
N GLY A 110 -7.51 6.28 16.25
CA GLY A 110 -6.79 7.55 16.12
C GLY A 110 -5.48 7.42 15.34
N GLY A 111 -5.24 6.25 14.69
CA GLY A 111 -4.11 6.07 13.79
C GLY A 111 -4.23 6.84 12.50
N LEU A 112 -3.10 7.05 11.81
CA LEU A 112 -2.99 7.54 10.45
C LEU A 112 -2.66 6.37 9.54
N ILE A 113 -3.48 6.15 8.52
CA ILE A 113 -3.35 5.04 7.58
C ILE A 113 -3.10 5.60 6.20
N PHE A 114 -1.96 5.26 5.62
CA PHE A 114 -1.66 5.48 4.21
C PHE A 114 -1.93 4.20 3.43
N LEU A 115 -2.74 4.28 2.39
CA LEU A 115 -3.09 3.16 1.54
C LEU A 115 -2.62 3.46 0.11
N LEU A 116 -1.54 2.78 -0.29
CA LEU A 116 -0.89 2.91 -1.59
C LEU A 116 -1.30 1.71 -2.44
N ALA A 117 -2.11 1.92 -3.47
CA ALA A 117 -2.62 0.85 -4.32
C ALA A 117 -2.93 1.34 -5.72
N ASP A 118 -2.97 0.39 -6.65
CA ASP A 118 -3.61 0.60 -7.95
C ASP A 118 -5.13 0.65 -7.76
N MET A 119 -5.72 1.79 -8.08
CA MET A 119 -7.17 2.05 -7.99
C MET A 119 -7.83 2.06 -9.37
N SER A 120 -7.20 1.51 -10.40
CA SER A 120 -7.71 1.49 -11.77
C SER A 120 -8.96 0.63 -11.94
N GLN A 121 -9.18 -0.32 -11.05
CA GLN A 121 -10.35 -1.21 -11.07
C GLN A 121 -11.36 -0.85 -9.99
N GLU A 122 -12.66 -0.96 -10.33
CA GLU A 122 -13.74 -0.82 -9.36
C GLU A 122 -13.76 -2.03 -8.42
N ILE A 123 -13.58 -1.78 -7.12
CA ILE A 123 -13.58 -2.81 -6.08
C ILE A 123 -14.88 -2.75 -5.30
N LYS A 124 -15.74 -3.76 -5.51
CA LYS A 124 -17.03 -3.85 -4.79
C LYS A 124 -16.80 -3.99 -3.29
N GLY A 125 -17.50 -3.16 -2.51
CA GLY A 125 -17.43 -3.19 -1.04
C GLY A 125 -16.30 -2.35 -0.42
N ILE A 126 -15.49 -1.65 -1.23
CA ILE A 126 -14.45 -0.74 -0.73
C ILE A 126 -15.04 0.40 0.08
N GLU A 127 -16.16 0.99 -0.38
CA GLU A 127 -16.81 2.13 0.27
C GLU A 127 -17.25 1.82 1.70
N GLN A 128 -17.84 0.64 1.92
CA GLN A 128 -18.28 0.22 3.25
C GLN A 128 -17.11 0.07 4.22
N ARG A 129 -16.03 -0.59 3.78
CA ARG A 129 -14.84 -0.79 4.62
C ARG A 129 -14.09 0.51 4.87
N LEU A 130 -13.99 1.34 3.85
CA LEU A 130 -13.42 2.68 3.98
C LEU A 130 -14.23 3.51 4.97
N GLY A 131 -15.56 3.46 4.90
CA GLY A 131 -16.45 4.10 5.88
C GLY A 131 -16.18 3.68 7.32
N HIS A 132 -15.93 2.40 7.57
CA HIS A 132 -15.56 1.92 8.91
C HIS A 132 -14.17 2.40 9.35
N LEU A 133 -13.20 2.47 8.42
CA LEU A 133 -11.85 2.95 8.73
C LEU A 133 -11.84 4.43 9.09
N ILE A 134 -12.52 5.27 8.32
CA ILE A 134 -12.51 6.73 8.53
C ILE A 134 -13.27 7.16 9.79
N GLN A 135 -14.16 6.33 10.33
CA GLN A 135 -14.81 6.60 11.62
C GLN A 135 -13.83 6.53 12.79
N ARG A 136 -12.73 5.80 12.66
CA ARG A 136 -11.79 5.51 13.75
C ARG A 136 -10.36 6.00 13.49
N HIS A 137 -10.02 6.27 12.23
CA HIS A 137 -8.69 6.60 11.78
C HIS A 137 -8.72 7.75 10.77
N GLU A 138 -7.61 8.44 10.62
CA GLU A 138 -7.37 9.29 9.47
C GLU A 138 -6.80 8.42 8.34
N VAL A 139 -7.47 8.41 7.19
CA VAL A 139 -7.10 7.56 6.06
C VAL A 139 -6.73 8.43 4.87
N VAL A 140 -5.55 8.20 4.32
CA VAL A 140 -5.05 8.84 3.11
C VAL A 140 -4.90 7.78 2.04
N LEU A 141 -5.70 7.88 0.99
CA LEU A 141 -5.59 7.05 -0.19
C LEU A 141 -4.58 7.68 -1.15
N ILE A 142 -3.61 6.91 -1.58
CA ILE A 142 -2.60 7.31 -2.54
C ILE A 142 -2.68 6.37 -3.74
N PRO A 143 -3.44 6.75 -4.79
CA PRO A 143 -3.52 5.95 -5.99
C PRO A 143 -2.17 5.95 -6.71
N ILE A 144 -1.72 4.78 -7.11
CA ILE A 144 -0.50 4.56 -7.89
C ILE A 144 -0.94 4.17 -9.30
N ASP A 145 -1.01 5.14 -10.17
CA ASP A 145 -1.49 4.98 -11.54
C ASP A 145 -0.34 5.12 -12.54
N ASP A 146 -0.46 4.47 -13.69
CA ASP A 146 0.30 4.76 -14.89
C ASP A 146 -0.57 5.48 -15.92
N ILE A 147 0.04 6.29 -16.77
CA ILE A 147 -0.72 7.00 -17.82
C ILE A 147 -1.42 6.03 -18.77
N ALA A 148 -0.81 4.88 -19.04
CA ALA A 148 -1.41 3.85 -19.88
C ALA A 148 -2.64 3.17 -19.27
N ASP A 149 -2.84 3.29 -17.94
CA ASP A 149 -4.09 2.83 -17.30
C ASP A 149 -5.29 3.69 -17.71
N LYS A 150 -5.06 4.95 -18.12
CA LYS A 150 -6.11 5.94 -18.46
C LYS A 150 -6.21 6.20 -19.96
N GLU A 151 -5.08 6.21 -20.66
CA GLU A 151 -5.00 6.51 -22.09
C GLU A 151 -4.06 5.52 -22.77
N MET A 152 -4.58 4.73 -23.71
CA MET A 152 -3.72 3.92 -24.55
C MET A 152 -2.84 4.82 -25.42
N PRO A 153 -1.50 4.73 -25.32
CA PRO A 153 -0.63 5.47 -26.20
C PRO A 153 -0.86 5.02 -27.66
N ALA A 154 -0.88 5.97 -28.60
CA ALA A 154 -1.03 5.72 -30.03
C ALA A 154 0.24 5.03 -30.60
N MET A 155 0.48 3.80 -30.19
CA MET A 155 1.69 3.01 -30.51
C MET A 155 1.36 1.84 -31.45
N GLY A 156 0.85 2.11 -32.64
CA GLY A 156 0.77 1.08 -33.70
C GLY A 156 0.09 -0.24 -33.26
N LYS A 157 0.48 -1.34 -33.91
CA LYS A 157 -0.05 -2.68 -33.60
C LYS A 157 0.66 -3.25 -32.39
N MET A 158 -0.07 -3.40 -31.26
CA MET A 158 0.42 -4.01 -30.02
C MET A 158 -0.22 -5.39 -29.82
N ILE A 159 0.56 -6.33 -29.36
CA ILE A 159 0.07 -7.65 -28.93
C ILE A 159 0.00 -7.58 -27.39
N PHE A 160 -1.19 -7.78 -26.86
CA PHE A 160 -1.41 -7.89 -25.42
C PHE A 160 -1.47 -9.37 -25.05
N SER A 161 -0.67 -9.80 -24.09
CA SER A 161 -0.87 -11.07 -23.44
C SER A 161 -1.40 -10.82 -22.03
N ASP A 162 -2.42 -11.56 -21.62
CA ASP A 162 -2.84 -11.57 -20.22
C ASP A 162 -1.81 -12.31 -19.35
N MET A 163 -1.95 -12.21 -18.03
CA MET A 163 -1.05 -12.89 -17.10
C MET A 163 -1.16 -14.42 -17.15
N SER A 164 -2.11 -14.98 -17.91
CA SER A 164 -2.25 -16.40 -18.19
C SER A 164 -1.54 -16.82 -19.49
N GLY A 165 -0.88 -15.88 -20.21
CA GLY A 165 -0.14 -16.13 -21.43
C GLY A 165 -1.03 -16.35 -22.65
N ARG A 166 -2.29 -15.90 -22.65
CA ARG A 166 -3.16 -15.90 -23.81
C ARG A 166 -2.95 -14.61 -24.59
N GLU A 167 -2.64 -14.76 -25.89
CA GLU A 167 -2.53 -13.68 -26.88
C GLU A 167 -3.92 -13.20 -27.33
#